data_475b2d0828d084e36809b3b1f5be2090
#
_entry.id   475b2d0828d084e36809b3b1f5be2090
#
_cell.length_a   1.000
_cell.length_b   1.000
_cell.length_c   1.000
_cell.angle_alpha   90.00
_cell.angle_beta   90.00
_cell.angle_gamma   90.00
#
_symmetry.space_group_name_H-M   'P 1'
#
loop_
_entity.id
_entity.type
_entity.pdbx_description
1 polymer ?
#
loop_
_entity_poly.entity_id
_entity_poly.type
_entity_poly.pdbx_seq_one_letter_code
_entity_poly.pdbx_strand_id
1 'polypeptide(L)'
;MKESYFVVPVETHNALVRSAYRHRGFSEDESGYAARLGELAAWHGIRTHKAIKALHLDHLYGSGSGGCQPDAEIEKVPTRFRASEVWNANRKLGQAVAFQAMEKCIELADLYGVGMVSVDNAFHYLWGGGYVMEVAKRGYIGYTNCTAALAEVVPFLGKKPTLGTNPHSWGFPTVESVGFPIVVDWATSVVSMGRVQQFAREGLPLPPGAAVDSEGDPTIDPG
;
A
#
# COMPACT_ATOMS: atom_id res chain seq x y z
N MET A 1 17.19 9.51 22.53
CA MET A 1 16.69 8.39 23.34
C MET A 1 16.96 7.09 22.60
N LYS A 2 17.45 6.03 23.25
CA LYS A 2 17.52 4.69 22.63
C LYS A 2 16.09 4.20 22.45
N GLU A 3 15.63 4.02 21.21
CA GLU A 3 14.36 3.38 20.94
C GLU A 3 14.43 1.92 21.44
N SER A 4 13.49 1.52 22.27
CA SER A 4 13.34 0.13 22.68
C SER A 4 12.34 -0.55 21.74
N TYR A 5 12.71 -1.72 21.22
CA TYR A 5 11.86 -2.50 20.34
C TYR A 5 11.51 -3.83 20.99
N PHE A 6 10.29 -4.26 20.79
CA PHE A 6 9.90 -5.64 21.07
C PHE A 6 10.16 -6.50 19.84
N VAL A 7 10.86 -7.61 20.02
CA VAL A 7 10.99 -8.63 18.98
C VAL A 7 9.80 -9.58 19.09
N VAL A 8 9.01 -9.67 18.04
CA VAL A 8 7.83 -10.53 17.98
C VAL A 8 8.12 -11.65 16.98
N PRO A 9 7.99 -12.95 17.35
CA PRO A 9 8.10 -14.04 16.39
C PRO A 9 7.11 -13.88 15.23
N VAL A 10 7.52 -14.27 14.02
CA VAL A 10 6.72 -14.12 12.80
C VAL A 10 5.37 -14.81 12.93
N GLU A 11 5.35 -16.02 13.47
CA GLU A 11 4.13 -16.80 13.67
C GLU A 11 3.15 -16.07 14.61
N THR A 12 3.68 -15.47 15.69
CA THR A 12 2.88 -14.68 16.64
C THR A 12 2.33 -13.43 15.97
N HIS A 13 3.16 -12.70 15.20
CA HIS A 13 2.72 -11.53 14.43
C HIS A 13 1.58 -11.90 13.48
N ASN A 14 1.78 -12.95 12.67
CA ASN A 14 0.81 -13.37 11.67
C ASN A 14 -0.49 -13.87 12.29
N ALA A 15 -0.42 -14.63 13.39
CA ALA A 15 -1.59 -15.08 14.12
C ALA A 15 -2.41 -13.92 14.69
N LEU A 16 -1.75 -12.91 15.29
CA LEU A 16 -2.42 -11.73 15.82
C LEU A 16 -3.10 -10.90 14.70
N VAL A 17 -2.41 -10.69 13.57
CA VAL A 17 -2.96 -9.93 12.44
C VAL A 17 -4.16 -10.66 11.84
N ARG A 18 -4.04 -11.97 11.56
CA ARG A 18 -5.16 -12.80 11.07
C ARG A 18 -6.35 -12.73 12.02
N SER A 19 -6.13 -12.97 13.32
CA SER A 19 -7.18 -12.89 14.33
C SER A 19 -7.89 -11.55 14.34
N ALA A 20 -7.14 -10.43 14.25
CA ALA A 20 -7.71 -9.09 14.23
C ALA A 20 -8.60 -8.84 13.02
N TYR A 21 -8.19 -9.30 11.83
CA TYR A 21 -9.01 -9.17 10.62
C TYR A 21 -10.22 -10.10 10.63
N ARG A 22 -10.03 -11.36 11.07
CA ARG A 22 -11.14 -12.33 11.22
C ARG A 22 -12.22 -11.81 12.17
N HIS A 23 -11.83 -11.19 13.29
CA HIS A 23 -12.77 -10.58 14.24
C HIS A 23 -13.61 -9.44 13.62
N ARG A 24 -13.13 -8.85 12.54
CA ARG A 24 -13.81 -7.78 11.78
C ARG A 24 -14.64 -8.31 10.59
N GLY A 25 -14.75 -9.62 10.44
CA GLY A 25 -15.56 -10.26 9.41
C GLY A 25 -14.83 -10.58 8.10
N PHE A 26 -13.52 -10.29 8.00
CA PHE A 26 -12.75 -10.67 6.81
C PHE A 26 -12.56 -12.18 6.70
N SER A 27 -12.48 -12.69 5.47
CA SER A 27 -12.24 -14.12 5.22
C SER A 27 -10.85 -14.56 5.67
N GLU A 28 -10.61 -15.90 5.71
CA GLU A 28 -9.29 -16.44 6.04
C GLU A 28 -8.23 -15.99 5.05
N ASP A 29 -8.57 -15.99 3.75
CA ASP A 29 -7.67 -15.57 2.69
C ASP A 29 -7.30 -14.08 2.80
N GLU A 30 -8.29 -13.21 2.99
CA GLU A 30 -8.07 -11.76 3.19
C GLU A 30 -7.19 -11.49 4.39
N SER A 31 -7.47 -12.17 5.50
CA SER A 31 -6.69 -12.08 6.74
C SER A 31 -5.25 -12.58 6.53
N GLY A 32 -5.07 -13.60 5.69
CA GLY A 32 -3.78 -14.13 5.27
C GLY A 32 -2.96 -13.13 4.47
N TYR A 33 -3.57 -12.48 3.48
CA TYR A 33 -2.91 -11.42 2.68
C TYR A 33 -2.54 -10.20 3.53
N ALA A 34 -3.41 -9.80 4.44
CA ALA A 34 -3.11 -8.70 5.37
C ALA A 34 -1.92 -9.03 6.28
N ALA A 35 -1.86 -10.24 6.82
CA ALA A 35 -0.73 -10.69 7.64
C ALA A 35 0.56 -10.74 6.83
N ARG A 36 0.54 -11.29 5.61
CA ARG A 36 1.69 -11.37 4.70
C ARG A 36 2.28 -9.99 4.39
N LEU A 37 1.45 -9.02 4.04
CA LEU A 37 1.95 -7.67 3.77
C LEU A 37 2.50 -7.00 5.02
N GLY A 38 1.84 -7.18 6.17
CA GLY A 38 2.29 -6.67 7.47
C GLY A 38 3.66 -7.22 7.87
N GLU A 39 3.88 -8.51 7.63
CA GLU A 39 5.16 -9.19 7.83
C GLU A 39 6.24 -8.61 6.91
N LEU A 40 5.99 -8.56 5.60
CA LEU A 40 6.93 -7.99 4.62
C LEU A 40 7.33 -6.56 5.00
N ALA A 41 6.37 -5.71 5.35
CA ALA A 41 6.62 -4.35 5.77
C ALA A 41 7.47 -4.29 7.05
N ALA A 42 7.22 -5.19 8.01
CA ALA A 42 7.99 -5.25 9.25
C ALA A 42 9.44 -5.68 9.01
N TRP A 43 9.68 -6.71 8.19
CA TRP A 43 11.01 -7.19 7.80
C TRP A 43 11.86 -6.12 7.12
N HIS A 44 11.25 -5.30 6.28
CA HIS A 44 11.93 -4.25 5.51
C HIS A 44 11.95 -2.89 6.22
N GLY A 45 11.58 -2.83 7.50
CA GLY A 45 11.65 -1.61 8.29
C GLY A 45 10.67 -0.50 7.88
N ILE A 46 9.60 -0.84 7.14
CA ILE A 46 8.59 0.10 6.67
C ILE A 46 7.70 0.50 7.85
N ARG A 47 8.05 1.58 8.53
CA ARG A 47 7.41 1.99 9.80
C ARG A 47 5.98 2.52 9.62
N THR A 48 5.67 3.11 8.48
CA THR A 48 4.42 3.83 8.22
C THR A 48 3.29 2.94 7.68
N HIS A 49 3.58 1.72 7.21
CA HIS A 49 2.63 0.86 6.51
C HIS A 49 2.61 -0.59 7.05
N LYS A 50 2.80 -0.74 8.37
CA LYS A 50 2.71 -2.04 9.07
C LYS A 50 1.27 -2.41 9.41
N ALA A 51 1.08 -3.62 9.94
CA ALA A 51 -0.22 -4.16 10.35
C ALA A 51 -1.02 -3.21 11.28
N ILE A 52 -0.38 -2.52 12.24
CA ILE A 52 -1.05 -1.56 13.13
C ILE A 52 -1.66 -0.40 12.31
N LYS A 53 -0.94 0.14 11.32
CA LYS A 53 -1.48 1.21 10.45
C LYS A 53 -2.65 0.68 9.61
N ALA A 54 -2.53 -0.54 9.10
CA ALA A 54 -3.60 -1.20 8.34
C ALA A 54 -4.89 -1.33 9.16
N LEU A 55 -4.78 -1.85 10.38
CA LEU A 55 -5.90 -2.00 11.30
C LEU A 55 -6.48 -0.66 11.75
N HIS A 56 -5.64 0.37 11.91
CA HIS A 56 -6.10 1.73 12.21
C HIS A 56 -6.88 2.35 11.05
N LEU A 57 -6.40 2.22 9.81
CA LEU A 57 -7.11 2.69 8.62
C LEU A 57 -8.44 1.96 8.42
N ASP A 58 -8.46 0.64 8.65
CA ASP A 58 -9.68 -0.14 8.61
C ASP A 58 -10.69 0.30 9.68
N HIS A 59 -10.23 0.64 10.88
CA HIS A 59 -11.10 1.17 11.93
C HIS A 59 -11.71 2.52 11.55
N LEU A 60 -10.92 3.45 11.01
CA LEU A 60 -11.38 4.81 10.71
C LEU A 60 -12.22 4.89 9.43
N TYR A 61 -11.81 4.16 8.38
CA TYR A 61 -12.32 4.34 7.01
C TYR A 61 -12.72 3.02 6.35
N GLY A 62 -12.50 1.87 6.98
CA GLY A 62 -12.68 0.56 6.38
C GLY A 62 -13.98 -0.13 6.80
N SER A 63 -13.86 -1.36 7.27
CA SER A 63 -15.00 -2.24 7.55
C SER A 63 -16.00 -1.66 8.57
N GLY A 64 -15.50 -0.96 9.58
CA GLY A 64 -16.34 -0.32 10.60
C GLY A 64 -17.15 0.88 10.11
N SER A 65 -16.77 1.52 9.00
CA SER A 65 -17.43 2.71 8.43
C SER A 65 -18.04 2.44 7.04
N GLY A 66 -18.00 1.21 6.55
CA GLY A 66 -18.51 0.82 5.23
C GLY A 66 -17.61 1.18 4.05
N GLY A 67 -16.40 1.66 4.30
CA GLY A 67 -15.43 1.96 3.25
C GLY A 67 -14.69 0.74 2.71
N CYS A 68 -14.64 -0.34 3.51
CA CYS A 68 -14.16 -1.65 3.10
C CYS A 68 -15.25 -2.69 3.36
N GLN A 69 -15.49 -3.56 2.38
CA GLN A 69 -16.48 -4.62 2.47
C GLN A 69 -15.76 -5.95 2.67
N PRO A 70 -15.78 -6.55 3.88
CA PRO A 70 -15.23 -7.88 4.10
C PRO A 70 -15.84 -8.91 3.17
N ASP A 71 -15.01 -9.80 2.67
CA ASP A 71 -15.36 -10.91 1.77
C ASP A 71 -16.07 -10.48 0.46
N ALA A 72 -15.88 -9.23 0.04
CA ALA A 72 -16.42 -8.76 -1.24
C ALA A 72 -15.81 -9.55 -2.41
N GLU A 73 -16.60 -9.77 -3.45
CA GLU A 73 -16.15 -10.41 -4.69
C GLU A 73 -15.60 -9.37 -5.68
N ILE A 74 -14.54 -9.75 -6.38
CA ILE A 74 -13.99 -8.95 -7.48
C ILE A 74 -14.82 -9.21 -8.73
N GLU A 75 -15.37 -8.14 -9.28
CA GLU A 75 -16.07 -8.18 -10.56
C GLU A 75 -15.09 -7.87 -11.70
N LYS A 76 -15.01 -8.77 -12.70
CA LYS A 76 -14.21 -8.53 -13.91
C LYS A 76 -15.01 -7.73 -14.91
N VAL A 77 -14.49 -6.58 -15.28
CA VAL A 77 -15.09 -5.71 -16.30
C VAL A 77 -14.58 -6.12 -17.68
N PRO A 78 -15.45 -6.28 -18.69
CA PRO A 78 -15.01 -6.66 -20.03
C PRO A 78 -13.97 -5.71 -20.62
N THR A 79 -12.89 -6.27 -21.17
CA THR A 79 -11.84 -5.53 -21.89
C THR A 79 -11.57 -6.21 -23.24
N ARG A 80 -11.15 -5.42 -24.24
CA ARG A 80 -10.76 -5.92 -25.56
C ARG A 80 -9.30 -6.40 -25.63
N PHE A 81 -8.49 -6.10 -24.63
CA PHE A 81 -7.07 -6.41 -24.63
C PHE A 81 -6.80 -7.71 -23.87
N ARG A 82 -6.18 -8.69 -24.55
CA ARG A 82 -5.94 -10.02 -23.99
C ARG A 82 -4.93 -10.05 -22.85
N ALA A 83 -3.93 -9.15 -22.89
CA ALA A 83 -2.88 -9.04 -21.87
C ALA A 83 -3.28 -8.15 -20.69
N SER A 84 -4.55 -7.77 -20.59
CA SER A 84 -5.03 -6.92 -19.49
C SER A 84 -6.42 -7.33 -18.99
N GLU A 85 -6.64 -7.15 -17.70
CA GLU A 85 -7.94 -7.21 -17.05
C GLU A 85 -8.28 -5.87 -16.39
N VAL A 86 -9.57 -5.60 -16.25
CA VAL A 86 -10.12 -4.47 -15.50
C VAL A 86 -11.04 -5.04 -14.42
N TRP A 87 -10.79 -4.66 -13.18
CA TRP A 87 -11.50 -5.17 -12.02
C TRP A 87 -12.21 -4.06 -11.26
N ASN A 88 -13.48 -4.29 -10.89
CA ASN A 88 -14.15 -3.57 -9.82
C ASN A 88 -13.99 -4.41 -8.55
N ALA A 89 -13.28 -3.91 -7.58
CA ALA A 89 -13.01 -4.64 -6.34
C ALA A 89 -14.14 -4.56 -5.30
N ASN A 90 -15.23 -3.85 -5.58
CA ASN A 90 -16.40 -3.75 -4.70
C ASN A 90 -16.05 -3.40 -3.23
N ARG A 91 -15.08 -2.52 -3.05
CA ARG A 91 -14.51 -2.12 -1.74
C ARG A 91 -13.83 -3.25 -0.97
N LYS A 92 -13.40 -4.30 -1.66
CA LYS A 92 -12.62 -5.40 -1.06
C LYS A 92 -11.33 -4.88 -0.42
N LEU A 93 -10.81 -5.65 0.53
CA LEU A 93 -9.54 -5.38 1.20
C LEU A 93 -8.39 -5.22 0.21
N GLY A 94 -7.77 -4.03 0.17
CA GLY A 94 -6.77 -3.69 -0.86
C GLY A 94 -5.55 -4.59 -0.88
N GLN A 95 -5.11 -5.12 0.27
CA GLN A 95 -4.01 -6.08 0.34
C GLN A 95 -4.36 -7.39 -0.41
N ALA A 96 -5.56 -7.91 -0.24
CA ALA A 96 -6.00 -9.12 -0.94
C ALA A 96 -6.10 -8.87 -2.44
N VAL A 97 -6.72 -7.75 -2.83
CA VAL A 97 -6.87 -7.37 -4.25
C VAL A 97 -5.51 -7.21 -4.91
N ALA A 98 -4.55 -6.54 -4.27
CA ALA A 98 -3.24 -6.28 -4.86
C ALA A 98 -2.44 -7.57 -5.07
N PHE A 99 -2.41 -8.50 -4.10
CA PHE A 99 -1.77 -9.79 -4.31
C PHE A 99 -2.43 -10.58 -5.44
N GLN A 100 -3.76 -10.65 -5.48
CA GLN A 100 -4.49 -11.35 -6.56
C GLN A 100 -4.25 -10.70 -7.93
N ALA A 101 -4.19 -9.37 -8.00
CA ALA A 101 -3.87 -8.65 -9.22
C ALA A 101 -2.45 -8.95 -9.71
N MET A 102 -1.46 -9.02 -8.81
CA MET A 102 -0.09 -9.40 -9.18
C MET A 102 0.00 -10.84 -9.70
N GLU A 103 -0.69 -11.79 -9.05
CA GLU A 103 -0.76 -13.16 -9.56
C GLU A 103 -1.36 -13.20 -10.97
N LYS A 104 -2.45 -12.47 -11.20
CA LYS A 104 -3.06 -12.37 -12.53
C LYS A 104 -2.13 -11.70 -13.55
N CYS A 105 -1.38 -10.66 -13.16
CA CYS A 105 -0.39 -10.05 -14.04
C CYS A 105 0.69 -11.05 -14.47
N ILE A 106 1.15 -11.91 -13.57
CA ILE A 106 2.14 -12.96 -13.88
C ILE A 106 1.53 -13.97 -14.86
N GLU A 107 0.31 -14.48 -14.60
CA GLU A 107 -0.36 -15.40 -15.53
C GLU A 107 -0.49 -14.80 -16.95
N LEU A 108 -0.86 -13.53 -17.03
CA LEU A 108 -0.96 -12.84 -18.32
C LEU A 108 0.40 -12.62 -18.97
N ALA A 109 1.43 -12.30 -18.19
CA ALA A 109 2.79 -12.13 -18.69
C ALA A 109 3.38 -13.43 -19.25
N ASP A 110 3.08 -14.58 -18.63
CA ASP A 110 3.49 -15.90 -19.14
C ASP A 110 2.87 -16.20 -20.52
N LEU A 111 1.65 -15.76 -20.75
CA LEU A 111 0.93 -15.99 -22.00
C LEU A 111 1.28 -14.98 -23.10
N TYR A 112 1.54 -13.73 -22.74
CA TYR A 112 1.60 -12.61 -23.68
C TYR A 112 2.88 -11.78 -23.60
N GLY A 113 3.81 -12.11 -22.70
CA GLY A 113 5.05 -11.36 -22.45
C GLY A 113 4.86 -10.11 -21.58
N VAL A 114 3.63 -9.71 -21.31
CA VAL A 114 3.23 -8.60 -20.44
C VAL A 114 1.86 -8.90 -19.83
N GLY A 115 1.65 -8.48 -18.59
CA GLY A 115 0.35 -8.58 -17.92
C GLY A 115 0.01 -7.30 -17.19
N MET A 116 -1.24 -6.85 -17.28
CA MET A 116 -1.74 -5.67 -16.61
C MET A 116 -3.11 -5.95 -15.97
N VAL A 117 -3.28 -5.52 -14.74
CA VAL A 117 -4.59 -5.48 -14.07
C VAL A 117 -4.83 -4.06 -13.57
N SER A 118 -5.89 -3.43 -14.07
CA SER A 118 -6.37 -2.15 -13.58
C SER A 118 -7.49 -2.40 -12.58
N VAL A 119 -7.37 -1.84 -11.39
CA VAL A 119 -8.35 -2.06 -10.31
C VAL A 119 -9.00 -0.75 -9.94
N ASP A 120 -10.32 -0.76 -9.87
CA ASP A 120 -11.12 0.33 -9.32
C ASP A 120 -11.81 -0.12 -8.03
N ASN A 121 -12.18 0.84 -7.19
CA ASN A 121 -13.01 0.65 -6.01
C ASN A 121 -12.44 -0.39 -5.02
N ALA A 122 -11.11 -0.40 -4.81
CA ALA A 122 -10.44 -1.18 -3.77
C ALA A 122 -10.20 -0.33 -2.51
N PHE A 123 -10.22 -0.97 -1.35
CA PHE A 123 -9.76 -0.32 -0.13
C PHE A 123 -8.23 -0.18 -0.13
N HIS A 124 -7.68 0.58 0.79
CA HIS A 124 -6.26 0.91 0.89
C HIS A 124 -5.35 -0.33 0.85
N TYR A 125 -4.36 -0.36 -0.06
CA TYR A 125 -3.47 -1.51 -0.26
C TYR A 125 -2.11 -1.40 0.46
N LEU A 126 -1.86 -0.28 1.16
CA LEU A 126 -0.69 0.01 1.99
C LEU A 126 0.62 0.19 1.22
N TRP A 127 1.52 -0.78 1.26
CA TRP A 127 2.89 -0.68 0.77
C TRP A 127 3.08 -1.41 -0.57
N GLY A 128 3.22 -0.63 -1.64
CA GLY A 128 3.41 -1.15 -3.01
C GLY A 128 4.68 -1.97 -3.19
N GLY A 129 5.76 -1.60 -2.50
CA GLY A 129 7.05 -2.30 -2.56
C GLY A 129 6.96 -3.78 -2.22
N GLY A 130 6.07 -4.18 -1.30
CA GLY A 130 5.88 -5.58 -0.93
C GLY A 130 5.37 -6.44 -2.08
N TYR A 131 4.44 -5.94 -2.87
CA TYR A 131 3.87 -6.69 -4.01
C TYR A 131 4.88 -6.87 -5.14
N VAL A 132 5.52 -5.79 -5.56
CA VAL A 132 6.50 -5.85 -6.66
C VAL A 132 7.75 -6.64 -6.29
N MET A 133 8.10 -6.69 -5.01
CA MET A 133 9.18 -7.55 -4.50
C MET A 133 8.87 -9.04 -4.71
N GLU A 134 7.65 -9.47 -4.39
CA GLU A 134 7.21 -10.85 -4.58
C GLU A 134 7.19 -11.24 -6.06
N VAL A 135 6.77 -10.33 -6.93
CA VAL A 135 6.82 -10.49 -8.39
C VAL A 135 8.26 -10.60 -8.87
N ALA A 136 9.16 -9.75 -8.39
CA ALA A 136 10.57 -9.73 -8.77
C ALA A 136 11.33 -11.00 -8.32
N LYS A 137 11.00 -11.57 -7.16
CA LYS A 137 11.53 -12.88 -6.70
C LYS A 137 11.20 -14.03 -7.66
N ARG A 138 10.14 -13.88 -8.44
CA ARG A 138 9.68 -14.88 -9.43
C ARG A 138 10.23 -14.66 -10.85
N GLY A 139 11.16 -13.72 -11.01
CA GLY A 139 11.84 -13.45 -12.29
C GLY A 139 11.15 -12.42 -13.19
N TYR A 140 10.14 -11.69 -12.71
CA TYR A 140 9.42 -10.68 -13.48
C TYR A 140 9.80 -9.27 -13.05
N ILE A 141 9.69 -8.32 -13.96
CA ILE A 141 9.66 -6.90 -13.59
C ILE A 141 8.24 -6.57 -13.13
N GLY A 142 8.10 -6.17 -11.86
CA GLY A 142 6.83 -5.77 -11.28
C GLY A 142 6.68 -4.27 -11.22
N TYR A 143 5.48 -3.77 -11.48
CA TYR A 143 5.12 -2.37 -11.28
C TYR A 143 3.74 -2.25 -10.66
N THR A 144 3.58 -1.34 -9.71
CA THR A 144 2.28 -0.93 -9.20
C THR A 144 2.25 0.55 -8.86
N ASN A 145 1.09 1.16 -9.01
CA ASN A 145 0.79 2.50 -8.57
C ASN A 145 -0.63 2.56 -8.03
N CYS A 146 -0.95 3.61 -7.30
CA CYS A 146 -2.35 3.92 -6.99
C CYS A 146 -2.58 5.42 -6.90
N THR A 147 -3.84 5.81 -6.99
CA THR A 147 -4.30 7.15 -6.64
C THR A 147 -4.99 7.11 -5.29
N ALA A 148 -4.84 8.14 -4.48
CA ALA A 148 -5.58 8.27 -3.23
C ALA A 148 -6.95 8.90 -3.47
N ALA A 149 -7.95 8.51 -2.66
CA ALA A 149 -9.28 9.13 -2.69
C ALA A 149 -9.30 10.55 -2.07
N LEU A 150 -8.30 10.86 -1.23
CA LEU A 150 -8.21 12.16 -0.54
C LEU A 150 -7.20 13.05 -1.25
N ALA A 151 -7.57 14.31 -1.45
CA ALA A 151 -6.66 15.34 -1.93
C ALA A 151 -5.83 15.86 -0.75
N GLU A 152 -4.60 15.40 -0.63
CA GLU A 152 -3.68 15.73 0.47
C GLU A 152 -2.42 16.45 -0.01
N VAL A 153 -2.18 16.45 -1.32
CA VAL A 153 -0.94 16.96 -1.92
C VAL A 153 -1.23 18.15 -2.82
N VAL A 154 -0.47 19.20 -2.58
CA VAL A 154 -0.50 20.42 -3.40
C VAL A 154 0.37 20.22 -4.63
N PRO A 155 -0.11 20.49 -5.85
CA PRO A 155 0.74 20.47 -7.05
C PRO A 155 1.91 21.44 -6.96
N PHE A 156 2.97 21.16 -7.71
CA PHE A 156 4.12 22.07 -7.78
C PHE A 156 3.67 23.51 -8.11
N LEU A 157 4.08 24.49 -7.30
CA LEU A 157 3.68 25.90 -7.33
C LEU A 157 2.17 26.14 -7.09
N GLY A 158 1.41 25.13 -6.73
CA GLY A 158 0.01 25.28 -6.32
C GLY A 158 -0.13 25.71 -4.86
N LYS A 159 -1.33 26.11 -4.49
CA LYS A 159 -1.68 26.51 -3.11
C LYS A 159 -2.76 25.65 -2.47
N LYS A 160 -3.44 24.78 -3.24
CA LYS A 160 -4.55 23.97 -2.75
C LYS A 160 -4.28 22.48 -2.99
N PRO A 161 -4.59 21.61 -2.01
CA PRO A 161 -4.49 20.18 -2.20
C PRO A 161 -5.41 19.71 -3.33
N THR A 162 -4.87 18.93 -4.26
CA THR A 162 -5.58 18.48 -5.46
C THR A 162 -5.29 17.01 -5.77
N LEU A 163 -4.13 16.51 -5.35
CA LEU A 163 -3.65 15.17 -5.64
C LEU A 163 -3.55 14.34 -4.35
N GLY A 164 -3.58 13.03 -4.49
CA GLY A 164 -3.12 12.12 -3.46
C GLY A 164 -1.60 12.00 -3.45
N THR A 165 -1.07 11.13 -2.61
CA THR A 165 0.38 10.85 -2.54
C THR A 165 0.89 10.08 -3.76
N ASN A 166 0.01 9.44 -4.51
CA ASN A 166 0.24 8.75 -5.79
C ASN A 166 1.55 7.94 -5.80
N PRO A 167 1.66 6.89 -4.98
CA PRO A 167 2.87 6.09 -4.89
C PRO A 167 3.10 5.27 -6.16
N HIS A 168 4.39 5.01 -6.43
CA HIS A 168 4.86 4.15 -7.50
C HIS A 168 5.86 3.15 -6.92
N SER A 169 5.76 1.90 -7.32
CA SER A 169 6.68 0.86 -6.88
C SER A 169 7.12 0.01 -8.07
N TRP A 170 8.42 -0.24 -8.17
CA TRP A 170 9.05 -1.09 -9.16
C TRP A 170 9.85 -2.19 -8.47
N GLY A 171 9.75 -3.40 -8.97
CA GLY A 171 10.56 -4.53 -8.54
C GLY A 171 11.30 -5.13 -9.74
N PHE A 172 12.60 -5.37 -9.58
CA PHE A 172 13.47 -5.90 -10.62
C PHE A 172 14.04 -7.27 -10.20
N PRO A 173 14.03 -8.28 -11.10
CA PRO A 173 14.42 -9.65 -10.79
C PRO A 173 15.95 -9.82 -10.75
N THR A 174 16.61 -9.21 -9.80
CA THR A 174 18.07 -9.15 -9.67
C THR A 174 18.64 -10.18 -8.68
N VAL A 175 17.82 -11.15 -8.22
CA VAL A 175 18.22 -12.14 -7.21
C VAL A 175 19.49 -12.92 -7.62
N GLU A 176 19.57 -13.34 -8.87
CA GLU A 176 20.73 -14.09 -9.38
C GLU A 176 22.01 -13.26 -9.45
N SER A 177 21.89 -11.95 -9.70
CA SER A 177 23.05 -11.07 -9.87
C SER A 177 23.55 -10.43 -8.58
N VAL A 178 22.66 -10.09 -7.63
CA VAL A 178 23.04 -9.38 -6.40
C VAL A 178 22.50 -10.02 -5.12
N GLY A 179 21.80 -11.16 -5.21
CA GLY A 179 21.30 -11.93 -4.07
C GLY A 179 19.94 -11.51 -3.53
N PHE A 180 19.34 -10.43 -4.06
CA PHE A 180 18.02 -9.92 -3.67
C PHE A 180 17.36 -9.16 -4.83
N PRO A 181 16.01 -9.01 -4.83
CA PRO A 181 15.34 -8.17 -5.79
C PRO A 181 15.60 -6.69 -5.49
N ILE A 182 15.93 -5.89 -6.49
CA ILE A 182 15.98 -4.44 -6.33
C ILE A 182 14.54 -3.91 -6.36
N VAL A 183 14.18 -3.13 -5.34
CA VAL A 183 12.86 -2.48 -5.24
C VAL A 183 13.05 -0.98 -5.13
N VAL A 184 12.34 -0.23 -5.98
CA VAL A 184 12.27 1.22 -5.93
C VAL A 184 10.82 1.59 -5.61
N ASP A 185 10.59 2.20 -4.46
CA ASP A 185 9.26 2.50 -3.93
C ASP A 185 9.23 3.92 -3.38
N TRP A 186 8.36 4.76 -3.92
CA TRP A 186 8.25 6.17 -3.53
C TRP A 186 6.83 6.70 -3.69
N ALA A 187 6.54 7.79 -3.00
CA ALA A 187 5.38 8.62 -3.27
C ALA A 187 5.79 9.85 -4.08
N THR A 188 4.86 10.47 -4.79
CA THR A 188 5.11 11.73 -5.50
C THR A 188 5.03 12.95 -4.58
N SER A 189 4.54 12.77 -3.35
CA SER A 189 4.60 13.77 -2.27
C SER A 189 5.98 13.77 -1.59
N VAL A 190 6.38 14.90 -1.03
CA VAL A 190 7.65 15.03 -0.27
C VAL A 190 7.62 14.18 0.99
N VAL A 191 6.48 14.17 1.68
CA VAL A 191 6.23 13.37 2.88
C VAL A 191 4.87 12.71 2.82
N SER A 192 4.70 11.59 3.52
CA SER A 192 3.37 10.99 3.70
C SER A 192 2.64 11.64 4.88
N MET A 193 1.30 11.63 4.87
CA MET A 193 0.49 12.11 5.99
C MET A 193 0.87 11.41 7.32
N GLY A 194 1.18 10.12 7.29
CA GLY A 194 1.65 9.39 8.47
C GLY A 194 2.97 9.94 9.02
N ARG A 195 3.83 10.48 8.18
CA ARG A 195 5.08 11.14 8.61
C ARG A 195 4.80 12.51 9.20
N VAL A 196 3.90 13.29 8.59
CA VAL A 196 3.45 14.58 9.17
C VAL A 196 2.90 14.36 10.58
N GLN A 197 1.98 13.42 10.74
CA GLN A 197 1.41 13.06 12.03
C GLN A 197 2.47 12.59 13.05
N GLN A 198 3.53 11.93 12.61
CA GLN A 198 4.63 11.55 13.46
C GLN A 198 5.38 12.79 13.98
N PHE A 199 5.74 13.72 13.10
CA PHE A 199 6.42 14.97 13.49
C PHE A 199 5.56 15.77 14.50
N ALA A 200 4.25 15.86 14.26
CA ALA A 200 3.34 16.51 15.20
C ALA A 200 3.35 15.85 16.58
N ARG A 201 3.27 14.51 16.68
CA ARG A 201 3.32 13.79 17.96
C ARG A 201 4.66 13.93 18.68
N GLU A 202 5.75 14.07 17.95
CA GLU A 202 7.10 14.19 18.48
C GLU A 202 7.47 15.65 18.80
N GLY A 203 6.61 16.62 18.46
CA GLY A 203 6.86 18.05 18.63
C GLY A 203 8.03 18.55 17.77
N LEU A 204 8.24 17.93 16.62
CA LEU A 204 9.34 18.24 15.69
C LEU A 204 8.82 19.02 14.49
N PRO A 205 9.61 19.98 13.97
CA PRO A 205 9.25 20.69 12.75
C PRO A 205 9.37 19.78 11.52
N LEU A 206 8.53 20.02 10.52
CA LEU A 206 8.65 19.40 9.19
C LEU A 206 9.93 19.87 8.48
N PRO A 207 10.48 19.06 7.57
CA PRO A 207 11.53 19.54 6.67
C PRO A 207 11.04 20.76 5.85
N PRO A 208 11.89 21.76 5.61
CA PRO A 208 11.54 22.90 4.76
C PRO A 208 11.05 22.44 3.37
N GLY A 209 9.96 23.02 2.89
CA GLY A 209 9.37 22.68 1.59
C GLY A 209 8.55 21.38 1.57
N ALA A 210 8.30 20.75 2.73
CA ALA A 210 7.53 19.52 2.81
C ALA A 210 6.01 19.73 2.86
N ALA A 211 5.56 20.91 3.30
CA ALA A 211 4.13 21.21 3.46
C ALA A 211 3.84 22.69 3.19
N VAL A 212 2.56 22.98 2.98
CA VAL A 212 2.00 24.33 2.97
C VAL A 212 0.91 24.41 4.03
N ASP A 213 0.65 25.63 4.53
CA ASP A 213 -0.43 25.93 5.48
C ASP A 213 -1.81 26.07 4.78
N SER A 214 -2.83 26.49 5.51
CA SER A 214 -4.18 26.68 4.99
C SER A 214 -4.27 27.76 3.89
N GLU A 215 -3.33 28.71 3.88
CA GLU A 215 -3.25 29.80 2.88
C GLU A 215 -2.43 29.37 1.65
N GLY A 216 -1.78 28.22 1.73
CA GLY A 216 -0.93 27.66 0.67
C GLY A 216 0.49 28.22 0.68
N ASP A 217 0.93 28.76 1.80
CA ASP A 217 2.28 29.26 1.98
C ASP A 217 3.16 28.18 2.68
N PRO A 218 4.47 28.10 2.34
CA PRO A 218 5.35 27.08 2.90
C PRO A 218 5.37 27.09 4.43
N THR A 219 5.19 25.92 5.06
CA THR A 219 5.23 25.79 6.51
C THR A 219 6.12 24.62 6.95
N ILE A 220 6.67 24.73 8.14
CA ILE A 220 7.35 23.65 8.88
C ILE A 220 6.53 23.17 10.08
N ASP A 221 5.36 23.75 10.30
CA ASP A 221 4.45 23.34 11.36
C ASP A 221 3.66 22.10 10.90
N PRO A 222 3.70 20.98 11.65
CA PRO A 222 2.97 19.77 11.32
C PRO A 222 1.50 19.76 11.78
N GLY A 223 1.03 20.80 12.50
CA GLY A 223 -0.30 20.91 13.12
C GLY A 223 -1.37 21.61 12.30
#